data_b295306345abeb59aa624ea611a2c931
#
_entry.id   b295306345abeb59aa624ea611a2c931
#
_cell.length_a   1.000
_cell.length_b   1.000
_cell.length_c   1.000
_cell.angle_alpha   90.00
_cell.angle_beta   90.00
_cell.angle_gamma   90.00
#
_symmetry.space_group_name_H-M   'P 1'
#
loop_
_entity.id
_entity.type
_entity.pdbx_description
1 polymer ?
#
loop_
_entity_poly.entity_id
_entity_poly.type
_entity_poly.pdbx_seq_one_letter_code
_entity_poly.pdbx_strand_id
1 'polypeptide(L)'
;GQTIWNVENKICGSTDIALTPLGHEQAIAAGKLILERQYPIDAILYSPLMRAADTAKHIAEVTGLPAFAEPRLREQNFGKYESTARDGAAFQQAKTQFANHYEGGESMLQLAQRIYNLLDELLQQEKNYLLVAHNGIARVVRSYFQDMTNEAYAKYGIGNCEVLQLV
;
A
#
# COMPACT_ATOMS: atom_id res chain seq x y z
N GLY A 1 5.35 2.35 7.23
CA GLY A 1 6.71 2.70 7.66
C GLY A 1 7.78 1.85 6.97
N GLN A 2 9.02 2.24 7.17
CA GLN A 2 10.20 1.55 6.60
C GLN A 2 10.35 0.13 7.14
N THR A 3 10.75 -0.80 6.27
CA THR A 3 11.17 -2.17 6.61
C THR A 3 12.64 -2.39 6.25
N ILE A 4 13.25 -3.47 6.74
CA ILE A 4 14.64 -3.81 6.38
C ILE A 4 14.79 -4.06 4.87
N TRP A 5 13.75 -4.60 4.20
CA TRP A 5 13.79 -4.79 2.75
C TRP A 5 13.69 -3.48 1.96
N ASN A 6 13.12 -2.41 2.56
CA ASN A 6 13.24 -1.07 1.98
C ASN A 6 14.70 -0.58 2.04
N VAL A 7 15.39 -0.79 3.17
CA VAL A 7 16.80 -0.42 3.33
C VAL A 7 17.70 -1.19 2.36
N GLU A 8 17.44 -2.48 2.18
CA GLU A 8 18.20 -3.36 1.29
C GLU A 8 17.79 -3.25 -0.20
N ASN A 9 16.88 -2.36 -0.54
CA ASN A 9 16.32 -2.20 -1.89
C ASN A 9 15.75 -3.51 -2.49
N LYS A 10 15.11 -4.33 -1.65
CA LYS A 10 14.48 -5.58 -2.05
C LYS A 10 12.99 -5.40 -2.33
N ILE A 11 12.47 -6.24 -3.24
CA ILE A 11 11.04 -6.34 -3.52
C ILE A 11 10.34 -7.00 -2.33
N CYS A 12 9.35 -6.31 -1.77
CA CYS A 12 8.54 -6.77 -0.66
C CYS A 12 7.07 -6.73 -1.05
N GLY A 13 6.52 -7.86 -1.40
CA GLY A 13 5.11 -8.03 -1.74
C GLY A 13 4.34 -8.73 -0.63
N SER A 14 3.90 -9.95 -0.87
CA SER A 14 3.13 -10.74 0.10
C SER A 14 3.95 -11.28 1.28
N THR A 15 5.28 -11.25 1.20
CA THR A 15 6.16 -11.65 2.31
C THR A 15 5.98 -10.73 3.50
N ASP A 16 5.87 -11.33 4.69
CA ASP A 16 5.59 -10.57 5.92
C ASP A 16 6.90 -10.15 6.60
N ILE A 17 7.20 -8.86 6.54
CA ILE A 17 8.42 -8.24 7.07
C ILE A 17 8.02 -7.13 8.05
N ALA A 18 8.66 -7.11 9.22
CA ALA A 18 8.42 -6.12 10.26
C ALA A 18 8.95 -4.73 9.91
N LEU A 19 8.45 -3.70 10.59
CA LEU A 19 9.00 -2.35 10.57
C LEU A 19 10.38 -2.30 11.21
N THR A 20 11.23 -1.38 10.70
CA THR A 20 12.43 -0.95 11.42
C THR A 20 12.06 0.02 12.55
N PRO A 21 12.98 0.33 13.51
CA PRO A 21 12.74 1.39 14.49
C PRO A 21 12.32 2.71 13.84
N LEU A 22 12.97 3.11 12.76
CA LEU A 22 12.57 4.29 11.96
C LEU A 22 11.16 4.14 11.37
N GLY A 23 10.78 2.94 10.94
CA GLY A 23 9.43 2.66 10.42
C GLY A 23 8.34 2.90 11.46
N HIS A 24 8.58 2.55 12.72
CA HIS A 24 7.68 2.84 13.83
C HIS A 24 7.57 4.36 14.09
N GLU A 25 8.69 5.08 14.08
CA GLU A 25 8.71 6.54 14.23
C GLU A 25 7.94 7.24 13.08
N GLN A 26 8.13 6.79 11.84
CA GLN A 26 7.40 7.30 10.67
C GLN A 26 5.89 7.10 10.82
N ALA A 27 5.45 5.95 11.34
CA ALA A 27 4.03 5.67 11.57
C ALA A 27 3.41 6.62 12.62
N ILE A 28 4.12 6.88 13.72
CA ILE A 28 3.71 7.84 14.74
C ILE A 28 3.64 9.26 14.15
N ALA A 29 4.63 9.65 13.37
CA ALA A 29 4.65 10.96 12.71
C ALA A 29 3.48 11.13 11.74
N ALA A 30 3.11 10.09 10.99
CA ALA A 30 1.92 10.11 10.12
C ALA A 30 0.62 10.34 10.91
N GLY A 31 0.47 9.69 12.07
CA GLY A 31 -0.67 9.93 12.96
C GLY A 31 -0.76 11.39 13.43
N LYS A 32 0.37 11.97 13.82
CA LYS A 32 0.44 13.40 14.21
C LYS A 32 0.08 14.32 13.05
N LEU A 33 0.59 14.06 11.86
CA LEU A 33 0.28 14.83 10.66
C LEU A 33 -1.22 14.80 10.32
N ILE A 34 -1.87 13.64 10.48
CA ILE A 34 -3.31 13.50 10.27
C ILE A 34 -4.10 14.40 11.22
N LEU A 35 -3.72 14.44 12.51
CA LEU A 35 -4.35 15.33 13.48
C LEU A 35 -4.10 16.80 13.15
N GLU A 36 -2.87 17.19 12.84
CA GLU A 36 -2.50 18.58 12.51
C GLU A 36 -3.27 19.10 11.30
N ARG A 37 -3.45 18.27 10.28
CA ARG A 37 -4.18 18.63 9.06
C ARG A 37 -5.69 18.47 9.17
N GLN A 38 -6.18 17.93 10.27
CA GLN A 38 -7.60 17.74 10.54
C GLN A 38 -8.34 17.00 9.41
N TYR A 39 -7.69 15.97 8.83
CA TYR A 39 -8.34 15.16 7.81
C TYR A 39 -9.64 14.54 8.37
N PRO A 40 -10.77 14.65 7.63
CA PRO A 40 -12.06 14.13 8.09
C PRO A 40 -12.15 12.62 7.90
N ILE A 41 -11.40 11.85 8.70
CA ILE A 41 -11.33 10.39 8.62
C ILE A 41 -12.24 9.78 9.67
N ASP A 42 -13.09 8.83 9.26
CA ASP A 42 -14.01 8.11 10.15
C ASP A 42 -13.42 6.78 10.63
N ALA A 43 -12.61 6.12 9.81
CA ALA A 43 -11.99 4.85 10.16
C ALA A 43 -10.73 4.57 9.35
N ILE A 44 -9.89 3.69 9.89
CA ILE A 44 -8.69 3.16 9.25
C ILE A 44 -8.98 1.75 8.76
N LEU A 45 -8.73 1.49 7.46
CA LEU A 45 -8.67 0.15 6.90
C LEU A 45 -7.21 -0.19 6.59
N TYR A 46 -6.74 -1.35 7.02
CA TYR A 46 -5.33 -1.68 6.87
C TYR A 46 -5.08 -3.09 6.33
N SER A 47 -4.01 -3.22 5.57
CA SER A 47 -3.48 -4.52 5.14
C SER A 47 -3.08 -5.35 6.37
N PRO A 48 -3.42 -6.66 6.42
CA PRO A 48 -3.04 -7.52 7.53
C PRO A 48 -1.55 -7.84 7.60
N LEU A 49 -0.75 -7.47 6.60
CA LEU A 49 0.71 -7.65 6.67
C LEU A 49 1.30 -6.79 7.79
N MET A 50 2.19 -7.37 8.59
CA MET A 50 2.71 -6.82 9.85
C MET A 50 3.15 -5.36 9.72
N ARG A 51 3.91 -5.01 8.67
CA ARG A 51 4.39 -3.63 8.45
C ARG A 51 3.27 -2.60 8.28
N ALA A 52 2.14 -3.00 7.69
CA ALA A 52 0.98 -2.13 7.53
C ALA A 52 0.09 -2.15 8.79
N ALA A 53 -0.10 -3.31 9.40
CA ALA A 53 -0.85 -3.45 10.64
C ALA A 53 -0.21 -2.65 11.79
N ASP A 54 1.10 -2.73 11.98
CA ASP A 54 1.82 -1.95 13.00
C ASP A 54 1.76 -0.45 12.68
N THR A 55 1.88 -0.06 11.41
CA THR A 55 1.70 1.34 11.00
C THR A 55 0.29 1.84 11.35
N ALA A 56 -0.75 1.08 11.02
CA ALA A 56 -2.13 1.43 11.34
C ALA A 56 -2.38 1.52 12.85
N LYS A 57 -1.80 0.60 13.63
CA LYS A 57 -1.89 0.60 15.09
C LYS A 57 -1.34 1.90 15.68
N HIS A 58 -0.13 2.33 15.25
CA HIS A 58 0.44 3.59 15.71
C HIS A 58 -0.41 4.80 15.33
N ILE A 59 -0.94 4.82 14.09
CA ILE A 59 -1.85 5.89 13.67
C ILE A 59 -3.12 5.89 14.53
N ALA A 60 -3.73 4.74 14.78
CA ALA A 60 -4.93 4.60 15.61
C ALA A 60 -4.69 5.05 17.06
N GLU A 61 -3.54 4.68 17.64
CA GLU A 61 -3.17 5.10 19.00
C GLU A 61 -3.00 6.62 19.11
N VAL A 62 -2.45 7.28 18.08
CA VAL A 62 -2.27 8.74 18.06
C VAL A 62 -3.57 9.47 17.78
N THR A 63 -4.39 8.97 16.86
CA THR A 63 -5.59 9.69 16.38
C THR A 63 -6.87 9.34 17.14
N GLY A 64 -6.90 8.21 17.82
CA GLY A 64 -8.12 7.66 18.44
C GLY A 64 -9.12 7.04 17.44
N LEU A 65 -8.75 6.94 16.16
CA LEU A 65 -9.63 6.40 15.12
C LEU A 65 -9.76 4.88 15.23
N PRO A 66 -10.95 4.31 14.96
CA PRO A 66 -11.13 2.87 14.89
C PRO A 66 -10.37 2.31 13.67
N ALA A 67 -9.74 1.14 13.83
CA ALA A 67 -8.95 0.51 12.78
C ALA A 67 -9.37 -0.95 12.57
N PHE A 68 -9.53 -1.34 11.29
CA PHE A 68 -10.01 -2.65 10.89
C PHE A 68 -9.10 -3.25 9.82
N ALA A 69 -8.81 -4.55 9.95
CA ALA A 69 -8.07 -5.28 8.92
C ALA A 69 -8.93 -5.48 7.67
N GLU A 70 -8.38 -5.16 6.50
CA GLU A 70 -8.99 -5.40 5.20
C GLU A 70 -8.06 -6.29 4.35
N PRO A 71 -8.36 -7.59 4.22
CA PRO A 71 -7.50 -8.53 3.51
C PRO A 71 -7.20 -8.15 2.05
N ARG A 72 -8.11 -7.44 1.38
CA ARG A 72 -7.92 -6.98 0.00
C ARG A 72 -6.82 -5.92 -0.14
N LEU A 73 -6.40 -5.28 0.95
CA LEU A 73 -5.27 -4.33 0.97
C LEU A 73 -3.89 -4.98 1.06
N ARG A 74 -3.79 -6.32 1.08
CA ARG A 74 -2.48 -6.99 1.03
C ARG A 74 -1.72 -6.57 -0.23
N GLU A 75 -0.39 -6.42 -0.10
CA GLU A 75 0.45 -6.11 -1.25
C GLU A 75 0.38 -7.22 -2.31
N GLN A 76 0.66 -6.86 -3.54
CA GLN A 76 0.78 -7.81 -4.65
C GLN A 76 1.78 -8.91 -4.31
N ASN A 77 1.41 -10.15 -4.59
CA ASN A 77 2.35 -11.25 -4.53
C ASN A 77 3.24 -11.22 -5.78
N PHE A 78 4.51 -10.87 -5.61
CA PHE A 78 5.47 -10.78 -6.70
C PHE A 78 6.14 -12.13 -7.05
N GLY A 79 5.68 -13.24 -6.45
CA GLY A 79 6.15 -14.59 -6.75
C GLY A 79 7.66 -14.71 -6.67
N LYS A 80 8.31 -15.20 -7.73
CA LYS A 80 9.76 -15.39 -7.78
C LYS A 80 10.60 -14.13 -7.58
N TYR A 81 10.00 -12.96 -7.71
CA TYR A 81 10.71 -11.70 -7.52
C TYR A 81 10.75 -11.23 -6.06
N GLU A 82 9.99 -11.86 -5.15
CA GLU A 82 10.07 -11.56 -3.72
C GLU A 82 11.51 -11.65 -3.22
N SER A 83 11.96 -10.68 -2.43
CA SER A 83 13.33 -10.53 -1.90
C SER A 83 14.45 -10.25 -2.92
N THR A 84 14.15 -10.15 -4.21
CA THR A 84 15.14 -9.76 -5.23
C THR A 84 15.27 -8.23 -5.30
N ALA A 85 16.31 -7.75 -6.00
CA ALA A 85 16.56 -6.31 -6.16
C ALA A 85 15.43 -5.64 -6.97
N ARG A 86 14.97 -4.46 -6.52
CA ARG A 86 13.90 -3.69 -7.18
C ARG A 86 14.29 -3.15 -8.54
N ASP A 87 15.55 -2.87 -8.75
CA ASP A 87 16.13 -2.34 -9.99
C ASP A 87 16.56 -3.44 -10.97
N GLY A 88 16.30 -4.71 -10.67
CA GLY A 88 16.60 -5.82 -11.56
C GLY A 88 15.85 -5.70 -12.89
N ALA A 89 16.56 -5.80 -14.02
CA ALA A 89 16.01 -5.62 -15.37
C ALA A 89 14.81 -6.55 -15.63
N ALA A 90 14.89 -7.81 -15.20
CA ALA A 90 13.81 -8.79 -15.38
C ALA A 90 12.52 -8.36 -14.66
N PHE A 91 12.63 -7.84 -13.44
CA PHE A 91 11.47 -7.34 -12.70
C PHE A 91 10.91 -6.07 -13.33
N GLN A 92 11.75 -5.14 -13.75
CA GLN A 92 11.30 -3.92 -14.43
C GLN A 92 10.53 -4.24 -15.72
N GLN A 93 10.97 -5.22 -16.49
CA GLN A 93 10.24 -5.71 -17.66
C GLN A 93 8.92 -6.41 -17.26
N ALA A 94 8.95 -7.27 -16.24
CA ALA A 94 7.75 -7.99 -15.78
C ALA A 94 6.64 -7.04 -15.31
N LYS A 95 6.98 -5.91 -14.70
CA LYS A 95 6.02 -4.87 -14.26
C LYS A 95 5.19 -4.26 -15.39
N THR A 96 5.63 -4.38 -16.63
CA THR A 96 4.88 -3.89 -17.81
C THR A 96 3.90 -4.91 -18.38
N GLN A 97 3.92 -6.15 -17.85
CA GLN A 97 3.11 -7.27 -18.32
C GLN A 97 1.88 -7.47 -17.43
N PHE A 98 0.86 -6.66 -17.61
CA PHE A 98 -0.28 -6.57 -16.68
C PHE A 98 -1.13 -7.85 -16.59
N ALA A 99 -1.25 -8.60 -17.67
CA ALA A 99 -2.04 -9.83 -17.72
C ALA A 99 -1.27 -11.07 -17.26
N ASN A 100 0.06 -11.01 -17.19
CA ASN A 100 0.88 -12.14 -16.80
C ASN A 100 1.01 -12.21 -15.27
N HIS A 101 0.82 -13.42 -14.73
CA HIS A 101 1.19 -13.68 -13.35
C HIS A 101 2.73 -13.65 -13.22
N TYR A 102 3.20 -13.11 -12.09
CA TYR A 102 4.55 -13.45 -11.67
C TYR A 102 4.57 -14.94 -11.30
N GLU A 103 5.62 -15.66 -11.67
CA GLU A 103 5.74 -17.07 -11.34
C GLU A 103 5.55 -17.31 -9.83
N GLY A 104 4.50 -18.05 -9.46
CA GLY A 104 4.07 -18.26 -8.08
C GLY A 104 3.37 -17.03 -7.44
N GLY A 105 3.04 -16.03 -8.23
CA GLY A 105 2.47 -14.77 -7.76
C GLY A 105 1.14 -14.37 -8.40
N GLU A 106 0.83 -13.10 -8.27
CA GLU A 106 -0.42 -12.47 -8.70
C GLU A 106 -0.18 -11.56 -9.92
N SER A 107 -1.09 -11.54 -10.89
CA SER A 107 -1.02 -10.59 -11.99
C SER A 107 -1.48 -9.19 -11.55
N MET A 108 -1.10 -8.17 -12.33
CA MET A 108 -1.57 -6.80 -12.14
C MET A 108 -3.09 -6.71 -12.28
N LEU A 109 -3.70 -7.46 -13.20
CA LEU A 109 -5.15 -7.46 -13.38
C LEU A 109 -5.88 -8.07 -12.18
N GLN A 110 -5.35 -9.13 -11.57
CA GLN A 110 -5.93 -9.69 -10.34
C GLN A 110 -5.84 -8.71 -9.18
N LEU A 111 -4.71 -8.03 -9.03
CA LEU A 111 -4.53 -6.97 -8.03
C LEU A 111 -5.56 -5.86 -8.24
N ALA A 112 -5.68 -5.34 -9.45
CA ALA A 112 -6.63 -4.29 -9.79
C ALA A 112 -8.08 -4.70 -9.50
N GLN A 113 -8.47 -5.92 -9.86
CA GLN A 113 -9.82 -6.43 -9.61
C GLN A 113 -10.19 -6.37 -8.12
N ARG A 114 -9.35 -6.88 -7.23
CA ARG A 114 -9.67 -6.89 -5.79
C ARG A 114 -9.69 -5.51 -5.17
N ILE A 115 -8.83 -4.60 -5.63
CA ILE A 115 -8.78 -3.21 -5.13
C ILE A 115 -9.94 -2.38 -5.67
N TYR A 116 -10.27 -2.49 -6.95
CA TYR A 116 -11.40 -1.77 -7.55
C TYR A 116 -12.72 -2.20 -6.90
N ASN A 117 -12.93 -3.51 -6.66
CA ASN A 117 -14.10 -3.99 -5.95
C ASN A 117 -14.18 -3.42 -4.52
N LEU A 118 -13.06 -3.29 -3.82
CA LEU A 118 -13.03 -2.64 -2.51
C LEU A 118 -13.43 -1.16 -2.61
N LEU A 119 -12.86 -0.42 -3.58
CA LEU A 119 -13.16 1.00 -3.74
C LEU A 119 -14.63 1.24 -4.12
N ASP A 120 -15.19 0.40 -5.00
CA ASP A 120 -16.62 0.47 -5.36
C ASP A 120 -17.52 0.31 -4.12
N GLU A 121 -17.18 -0.61 -3.22
CA GLU A 121 -17.93 -0.80 -1.97
C GLU A 121 -17.77 0.39 -1.00
N LEU A 122 -16.55 0.92 -0.86
CA LEU A 122 -16.28 2.03 0.05
C LEU A 122 -16.95 3.32 -0.40
N LEU A 123 -16.97 3.60 -1.71
CA LEU A 123 -17.59 4.79 -2.28
C LEU A 123 -19.13 4.82 -2.17
N GLN A 124 -19.76 3.67 -1.91
CA GLN A 124 -21.19 3.61 -1.60
C GLN A 124 -21.50 3.99 -0.15
N GLN A 125 -20.50 4.13 0.69
CA GLN A 125 -20.66 4.48 2.09
C GLN A 125 -20.40 5.99 2.30
N GLU A 126 -21.22 6.62 3.12
CA GLU A 126 -21.02 8.03 3.51
C GLU A 126 -19.94 8.15 4.60
N LYS A 127 -18.72 7.68 4.31
CA LYS A 127 -17.60 7.68 5.25
C LYS A 127 -16.28 7.95 4.53
N ASN A 128 -15.38 8.59 5.26
CA ASN A 128 -14.01 8.83 4.82
C ASN A 128 -13.07 7.78 5.45
N TYR A 129 -12.35 7.06 4.62
CA TYR A 129 -11.45 6.01 5.06
C TYR A 129 -9.98 6.38 4.85
N LEU A 130 -9.15 6.09 5.84
CA LEU A 130 -7.70 6.04 5.67
C LEU A 130 -7.31 4.60 5.30
N LEU A 131 -6.72 4.41 4.12
CA LEU A 131 -6.19 3.12 3.69
C LEU A 131 -4.71 3.04 4.06
N VAL A 132 -4.34 2.12 4.95
CA VAL A 132 -2.95 1.84 5.31
C VAL A 132 -2.51 0.56 4.60
N ALA A 133 -1.74 0.73 3.54
CA ALA A 133 -1.43 -0.35 2.62
C ALA A 133 0.03 -0.27 2.11
N HIS A 134 0.22 -0.48 0.83
CA HIS A 134 1.52 -0.69 0.20
C HIS A 134 1.64 0.09 -1.11
N ASN A 135 2.85 0.12 -1.65
CA ASN A 135 3.16 0.92 -2.83
C ASN A 135 2.47 0.41 -4.10
N GLY A 136 2.38 -0.91 -4.28
CA GLY A 136 1.61 -1.51 -5.38
C GLY A 136 0.13 -1.19 -5.26
N ILE A 137 -0.43 -1.25 -4.06
CA ILE A 137 -1.82 -0.87 -3.79
C ILE A 137 -2.05 0.61 -4.11
N ALA A 138 -1.14 1.50 -3.69
CA ALA A 138 -1.27 2.93 -3.97
C ALA A 138 -1.34 3.26 -5.47
N ARG A 139 -0.60 2.54 -6.32
CA ARG A 139 -0.70 2.67 -7.79
C ARG A 139 -2.09 2.33 -8.30
N VAL A 140 -2.65 1.21 -7.84
CA VAL A 140 -3.99 0.76 -8.25
C VAL A 140 -5.05 1.71 -7.75
N VAL A 141 -4.98 2.14 -6.49
CA VAL A 141 -5.93 3.12 -5.95
C VAL A 141 -5.88 4.43 -6.74
N ARG A 142 -4.67 4.93 -7.05
CA ARG A 142 -4.55 6.14 -7.87
C ARG A 142 -5.14 5.96 -9.27
N SER A 143 -4.90 4.82 -9.93
CA SER A 143 -5.43 4.57 -11.27
C SER A 143 -6.95 4.42 -11.32
N TYR A 144 -7.59 4.16 -10.18
CA TYR A 144 -9.06 4.19 -10.08
C TYR A 144 -9.63 5.60 -10.20
N PHE A 145 -8.94 6.60 -9.65
CA PHE A 145 -9.39 7.99 -9.61
C PHE A 145 -8.81 8.87 -10.74
N GLN A 146 -7.74 8.44 -11.40
CA GLN A 146 -7.04 9.25 -12.39
C GLN A 146 -6.54 8.39 -13.55
N ASP A 147 -6.71 8.88 -14.78
CA ASP A 147 -6.10 8.26 -15.95
C ASP A 147 -4.57 8.30 -15.84
N MET A 148 -3.93 7.18 -16.17
CA MET A 148 -2.48 7.04 -16.16
C MET A 148 -2.01 6.29 -17.40
N THR A 149 -0.88 6.72 -17.99
CA THR A 149 -0.20 5.86 -18.96
C THR A 149 0.43 4.66 -18.26
N ASN A 150 0.71 3.58 -18.99
CA ASN A 150 1.36 2.40 -18.43
C ASN A 150 2.73 2.74 -17.81
N GLU A 151 3.47 3.66 -18.42
CA GLU A 151 4.76 4.14 -17.92
C GLU A 151 4.60 4.94 -16.63
N ALA A 152 3.60 5.83 -16.57
CA ALA A 152 3.31 6.61 -15.38
C ALA A 152 2.89 5.70 -14.22
N TYR A 153 2.01 4.71 -14.49
CA TYR A 153 1.62 3.71 -13.53
C TYR A 153 2.82 2.92 -12.98
N ALA A 154 3.66 2.38 -13.85
CA ALA A 154 4.81 1.55 -13.46
C ALA A 154 5.84 2.34 -12.62
N LYS A 155 5.99 3.64 -12.85
CA LYS A 155 6.93 4.52 -12.14
C LYS A 155 6.35 5.12 -10.87
N TYR A 156 5.01 5.14 -10.73
CA TYR A 156 4.38 5.78 -9.58
C TYR A 156 4.75 5.07 -8.27
N GLY A 157 5.03 5.84 -7.28
CA GLY A 157 5.30 5.39 -5.92
C GLY A 157 5.09 6.51 -4.91
N ILE A 158 4.87 6.12 -3.67
CA ILE A 158 4.74 7.01 -2.52
C ILE A 158 5.81 6.72 -1.49
N GLY A 159 6.18 7.71 -0.70
CA GLY A 159 7.12 7.55 0.41
C GLY A 159 6.55 6.72 1.56
N ASN A 160 7.43 6.20 2.41
CA ASN A 160 7.01 5.51 3.62
C ASN A 160 6.20 6.44 4.53
N CYS A 161 4.99 6.04 4.89
CA CYS A 161 4.04 6.82 5.69
C CYS A 161 3.66 8.20 5.08
N GLU A 162 3.83 8.37 3.79
CA GLU A 162 3.27 9.52 3.08
C GLU A 162 1.74 9.43 3.07
N VAL A 163 1.08 10.56 3.39
CA VAL A 163 -0.38 10.65 3.43
C VAL A 163 -0.86 11.45 2.23
N LEU A 164 -1.71 10.85 1.42
CA LEU A 164 -2.30 11.43 0.23
C LEU A 164 -3.82 11.44 0.34
N GLN A 165 -4.43 12.55 -0.03
CA GLN A 165 -5.88 12.65 -0.22
C GLN A 165 -6.19 12.50 -1.71
N LEU A 166 -7.14 11.63 -2.05
CA LEU A 166 -7.48 11.29 -3.44
C LEU A 166 -8.86 11.81 -3.89
N VAL A 167 -9.72 12.05 -2.95
CA VAL A 167 -11.08 12.59 -3.15
C VAL A 167 -11.43 13.58 -2.04
#